data_9ea22b6384f62b2188504c4d30ee9fa9
#
_entry.id   9ea22b6384f62b2188504c4d30ee9fa9
#
_cell.length_a   1.000
_cell.length_b   1.000
_cell.length_c   1.000
_cell.angle_alpha   90.00
_cell.angle_beta   90.00
_cell.angle_gamma   90.00
#
_symmetry.space_group_name_H-M   'P 1'
#
loop_
_entity.id
_entity.type
_entity.pdbx_description
1 polymer ?
#
loop_
_entity_poly.entity_id
_entity_poly.type
_entity_poly.pdbx_seq_one_letter_code
_entity_poly.pdbx_strand_id
1 'polypeptide(L)'
;MNNEAGVHMETKQEIREHVWNYLTEQKLGRFPFPVHHRIPNFKGAEIAAQFVFTLPIYKEAKVVKVNPDAPQLPIRAQVLKDGKILLVPTPRLRAGFIIVKPEWVPEGEERKAASLSHIKSYGKEIPLTEIPPIDIFFVGSVALHKDGRRVGKGEGYADREYAIIRELGNQDVPVIGTIHSSQLVERDIPRNPFDLVVDYIATEKELITTNTPYLKPKGIDWKLVTEEELEKMPVLKEIKQMTRKEEPPM
;
A
#
# COMPACT_ATOMS: atom_id res chain seq x y z
N MET A 1 44.47 -14.99 13.84
CA MET A 1 43.80 -14.69 12.55
C MET A 1 42.32 -14.86 12.82
N ASN A 2 41.65 -13.78 13.22
CA ASN A 2 40.22 -13.79 13.45
C ASN A 2 39.54 -13.53 12.10
N ASN A 3 38.87 -14.56 11.59
CA ASN A 3 37.98 -14.44 10.45
C ASN A 3 36.66 -13.82 10.95
N GLU A 4 36.55 -12.51 11.00
CA GLU A 4 35.26 -11.85 11.06
C GLU A 4 34.61 -12.02 9.68
N ALA A 5 33.84 -13.10 9.53
CA ALA A 5 32.90 -13.21 8.45
C ALA A 5 31.86 -12.09 8.67
N GLY A 6 32.03 -10.97 8.01
CA GLY A 6 31.05 -9.89 8.01
C GLY A 6 29.71 -10.48 7.58
N VAL A 7 28.71 -10.43 8.45
CA VAL A 7 27.35 -10.83 8.11
C VAL A 7 26.87 -9.89 7.00
N HIS A 8 26.79 -10.41 5.78
CA HIS A 8 26.27 -9.64 4.64
C HIS A 8 24.79 -9.35 4.91
N MET A 9 24.46 -8.07 5.15
CA MET A 9 23.08 -7.65 5.31
C MET A 9 22.47 -7.55 3.92
N GLU A 10 21.44 -8.36 3.65
CA GLU A 10 20.73 -8.39 2.39
C GLU A 10 20.05 -7.05 2.10
N THR A 11 20.17 -6.56 0.88
CA THR A 11 19.48 -5.35 0.42
C THR A 11 18.00 -5.63 0.12
N LYS A 12 17.17 -4.59 0.13
CA LYS A 12 15.77 -4.73 -0.32
C LYS A 12 15.66 -5.26 -1.76
N GLN A 13 16.66 -4.98 -2.61
CA GLN A 13 16.65 -5.49 -3.99
C GLN A 13 16.90 -6.98 -4.05
N GLU A 14 17.85 -7.50 -3.28
CA GLU A 14 18.11 -8.94 -3.19
C GLU A 14 16.90 -9.69 -2.63
N ILE A 15 16.20 -9.11 -1.64
CA ILE A 15 14.95 -9.68 -1.12
C ILE A 15 13.88 -9.73 -2.22
N ARG A 16 13.70 -8.68 -3.01
CA ARG A 16 12.75 -8.66 -4.14
C ARG A 16 13.04 -9.77 -5.13
N GLU A 17 14.28 -9.86 -5.61
CA GLU A 17 14.70 -10.86 -6.59
C GLU A 17 14.46 -12.27 -6.08
N HIS A 18 14.83 -12.54 -4.82
CA HIS A 18 14.57 -13.82 -4.19
C HIS A 18 13.07 -14.18 -4.20
N VAL A 19 12.22 -13.27 -3.76
CA VAL A 19 10.77 -13.51 -3.68
C VAL A 19 10.14 -13.67 -5.07
N TRP A 20 10.49 -12.83 -6.02
CA TRP A 20 9.98 -12.92 -7.40
C TRP A 20 10.39 -14.24 -8.08
N ASN A 21 11.66 -14.63 -7.91
CA ASN A 21 12.17 -15.89 -8.44
C ASN A 21 11.42 -17.07 -7.82
N TYR A 22 11.29 -17.10 -6.49
CA TYR A 22 10.60 -18.15 -5.78
C TYR A 22 9.13 -18.30 -6.23
N LEU A 23 8.38 -17.19 -6.30
CA LEU A 23 7.00 -17.20 -6.77
C LEU A 23 6.86 -17.72 -8.21
N THR A 24 7.83 -17.41 -9.05
CA THR A 24 7.87 -17.86 -10.46
C THR A 24 8.18 -19.36 -10.55
N GLU A 25 9.24 -19.80 -9.91
CA GLU A 25 9.71 -21.20 -9.91
C GLU A 25 8.65 -22.15 -9.30
N GLN A 26 8.04 -21.75 -8.20
CA GLN A 26 6.99 -22.51 -7.53
C GLN A 26 5.61 -22.34 -8.18
N LYS A 27 5.50 -21.55 -9.25
CA LYS A 27 4.24 -21.27 -9.97
C LYS A 27 3.13 -20.75 -9.02
N LEU A 28 3.49 -19.95 -8.04
CA LEU A 28 2.58 -19.37 -7.05
C LEU A 28 2.03 -18.01 -7.51
N GLY A 29 2.70 -17.36 -8.44
CA GLY A 29 2.24 -16.11 -9.06
C GLY A 29 0.96 -16.30 -9.88
N ARG A 30 0.19 -15.21 -10.01
CA ARG A 30 -0.97 -15.09 -10.91
C ARG A 30 -0.80 -13.88 -11.81
N PHE A 31 -1.58 -13.84 -12.90
CA PHE A 31 -1.62 -12.67 -13.80
C PHE A 31 -1.83 -11.36 -13.00
N PRO A 32 -1.13 -10.26 -13.38
CA PRO A 32 -0.30 -10.06 -14.57
C PRO A 32 1.12 -10.64 -14.44
N PHE A 33 1.65 -11.11 -15.55
CA PHE A 33 3.00 -11.64 -15.66
C PHE A 33 3.91 -10.70 -16.46
N PRO A 34 5.26 -10.74 -16.26
CA PRO A 34 5.94 -11.45 -15.18
C PRO A 34 5.62 -10.83 -13.82
N VAL A 35 5.79 -11.57 -12.71
CA VAL A 35 5.63 -11.03 -11.34
C VAL A 35 6.78 -10.10 -10.96
N HIS A 36 7.94 -10.23 -11.62
CA HIS A 36 9.10 -9.35 -11.45
C HIS A 36 8.74 -7.89 -11.73
N HIS A 37 9.34 -6.99 -10.98
CA HIS A 37 9.11 -5.54 -11.02
C HIS A 37 7.68 -5.10 -10.70
N ARG A 38 6.89 -5.97 -10.07
CA ARG A 38 5.51 -5.72 -9.64
C ARG A 38 5.33 -6.04 -8.16
N ILE A 39 4.23 -5.53 -7.60
CA ILE A 39 3.60 -6.18 -6.45
C ILE A 39 2.96 -7.44 -7.00
N PRO A 40 3.45 -8.64 -6.64
CA PRO A 40 3.02 -9.87 -7.30
C PRO A 40 1.60 -10.23 -6.93
N ASN A 41 0.78 -10.58 -7.92
CA ASN A 41 -0.46 -11.28 -7.65
C ASN A 41 -0.15 -12.76 -7.37
N PHE A 42 -0.95 -13.40 -6.55
CA PHE A 42 -0.61 -14.73 -6.03
C PHE A 42 -1.85 -15.63 -5.89
N LYS A 43 -1.59 -16.94 -5.89
CA LYS A 43 -2.61 -17.95 -5.60
C LYS A 43 -3.04 -17.82 -4.14
N GLY A 44 -4.35 -17.67 -3.91
CA GLY A 44 -4.90 -17.46 -2.57
C GLY A 44 -5.10 -16.00 -2.18
N ALA A 45 -4.97 -15.04 -3.10
CA ALA A 45 -5.21 -13.62 -2.82
C ALA A 45 -6.63 -13.37 -2.28
N GLU A 46 -7.64 -14.09 -2.81
CA GLU A 46 -9.01 -14.04 -2.34
C GLU A 46 -9.16 -14.61 -0.91
N ILE A 47 -8.40 -15.67 -0.58
CA ILE A 47 -8.41 -16.29 0.77
C ILE A 47 -7.75 -15.32 1.76
N ALA A 48 -6.62 -14.74 1.43
CA ALA A 48 -5.96 -13.74 2.27
C ALA A 48 -6.89 -12.55 2.56
N ALA A 49 -7.63 -12.08 1.56
CA ALA A 49 -8.62 -11.02 1.73
C ALA A 49 -9.74 -11.40 2.72
N GLN A 50 -10.21 -12.67 2.72
CA GLN A 50 -11.25 -13.12 3.65
C GLN A 50 -10.85 -12.96 5.13
N PHE A 51 -9.58 -13.21 5.47
CA PHE A 51 -9.10 -12.99 6.84
C PHE A 51 -9.21 -11.53 7.26
N VAL A 52 -8.94 -10.59 6.36
CA VAL A 52 -9.04 -9.15 6.65
C VAL A 52 -10.49 -8.76 6.99
N PHE A 53 -11.46 -9.29 6.27
CA PHE A 53 -12.87 -8.92 6.44
C PHE A 53 -13.44 -9.37 7.79
N THR A 54 -12.74 -10.24 8.52
CA THR A 54 -13.12 -10.64 9.88
C THR A 54 -12.72 -9.63 10.95
N LEU A 55 -11.76 -8.74 10.65
CA LEU A 55 -11.25 -7.74 11.59
C LEU A 55 -12.33 -6.75 12.02
N PRO A 56 -12.50 -6.47 13.33
CA PRO A 56 -13.42 -5.43 13.79
C PRO A 56 -13.16 -4.07 13.14
N ILE A 57 -11.88 -3.67 13.02
CA ILE A 57 -11.48 -2.42 12.37
C ILE A 57 -11.96 -2.33 10.91
N TYR A 58 -11.97 -3.44 10.17
CA TYR A 58 -12.52 -3.47 8.82
C TYR A 58 -14.04 -3.31 8.81
N LYS A 59 -14.73 -4.00 9.72
CA LYS A 59 -16.20 -3.94 9.80
C LYS A 59 -16.70 -2.54 10.11
N GLU A 60 -16.00 -1.82 10.98
CA GLU A 60 -16.33 -0.46 11.42
C GLU A 60 -15.91 0.61 10.40
N ALA A 61 -14.95 0.34 9.56
CA ALA A 61 -14.42 1.27 8.58
C ALA A 61 -15.48 1.74 7.59
N LYS A 62 -15.47 3.04 7.26
CA LYS A 62 -16.34 3.69 6.25
C LYS A 62 -15.57 4.06 5.00
N VAL A 63 -14.35 4.54 5.15
CA VAL A 63 -13.47 4.95 4.07
C VAL A 63 -12.21 4.10 4.08
N VAL A 64 -12.00 3.37 2.99
CA VAL A 64 -10.89 2.42 2.87
C VAL A 64 -10.02 2.79 1.69
N LYS A 65 -8.75 3.09 1.97
CA LYS A 65 -7.75 3.31 0.93
C LYS A 65 -7.11 1.98 0.56
N VAL A 66 -7.08 1.66 -0.72
CA VAL A 66 -6.50 0.41 -1.24
C VAL A 66 -5.59 0.70 -2.43
N ASN A 67 -4.41 0.09 -2.46
CA ASN A 67 -3.49 0.20 -3.59
C ASN A 67 -4.09 -0.39 -4.89
N PRO A 68 -3.62 0.09 -6.06
CA PRO A 68 -4.13 -0.36 -7.36
C PRO A 68 -3.65 -1.75 -7.77
N ASP A 69 -2.69 -2.33 -7.07
CA ASP A 69 -2.03 -3.58 -7.45
C ASP A 69 -3.01 -4.75 -7.58
N ALA A 70 -2.70 -5.70 -8.48
CA ALA A 70 -3.57 -6.81 -8.84
C ALA A 70 -4.00 -7.70 -7.65
N PRO A 71 -3.12 -8.06 -6.69
CA PRO A 71 -3.52 -8.90 -5.55
C PRO A 71 -4.54 -8.23 -4.63
N GLN A 72 -4.74 -6.93 -4.73
CA GLN A 72 -5.68 -6.18 -3.89
C GLN A 72 -7.04 -5.94 -4.54
N LEU A 73 -7.25 -6.41 -5.77
CA LEU A 73 -8.56 -6.35 -6.41
C LEU A 73 -9.68 -7.02 -5.59
N PRO A 74 -9.49 -8.19 -4.94
CA PRO A 74 -10.52 -8.77 -4.09
C PRO A 74 -10.95 -7.85 -2.94
N ILE A 75 -9.99 -7.12 -2.35
CA ILE A 75 -10.27 -6.16 -1.27
C ILE A 75 -11.04 -4.97 -1.83
N ARG A 76 -10.58 -4.37 -2.93
CA ARG A 76 -11.27 -3.22 -3.54
C ARG A 76 -12.72 -3.55 -3.89
N ALA A 77 -12.96 -4.73 -4.45
CA ALA A 77 -14.30 -5.18 -4.81
C ALA A 77 -15.21 -5.37 -3.56
N GLN A 78 -14.66 -6.00 -2.51
CA GLN A 78 -15.43 -6.24 -1.29
C GLN A 78 -15.74 -4.96 -0.53
N VAL A 79 -14.79 -3.99 -0.50
CA VAL A 79 -15.02 -2.66 0.08
C VAL A 79 -16.29 -2.02 -0.49
N LEU A 80 -16.46 -2.04 -1.82
CA LEU A 80 -17.64 -1.50 -2.48
C LEU A 80 -18.90 -2.32 -2.18
N LYS A 81 -18.78 -3.67 -2.18
CA LYS A 81 -19.88 -4.58 -1.85
C LYS A 81 -20.38 -4.42 -0.42
N ASP A 82 -19.48 -4.09 0.50
CA ASP A 82 -19.82 -3.84 1.92
C ASP A 82 -20.33 -2.40 2.16
N GLY A 83 -20.62 -1.66 1.10
CA GLY A 83 -21.17 -0.30 1.19
C GLY A 83 -20.18 0.73 1.72
N LYS A 84 -18.88 0.50 1.56
CA LYS A 84 -17.80 1.39 2.02
C LYS A 84 -17.26 2.23 0.87
N ILE A 85 -16.76 3.41 1.17
CA ILE A 85 -16.09 4.29 0.21
C ILE A 85 -14.70 3.74 -0.09
N LEU A 86 -14.40 3.57 -1.37
CA LEU A 86 -13.10 3.13 -1.85
C LEU A 86 -12.28 4.33 -2.32
N LEU A 87 -11.04 4.44 -1.83
CA LEU A 87 -10.06 5.43 -2.27
C LEU A 87 -8.87 4.70 -2.89
N VAL A 88 -8.54 5.03 -4.14
CA VAL A 88 -7.43 4.41 -4.89
C VAL A 88 -6.52 5.49 -5.43
N PRO A 89 -5.19 5.39 -5.23
CA PRO A 89 -4.25 6.36 -5.80
C PRO A 89 -4.26 6.27 -7.34
N THR A 90 -4.13 7.41 -7.98
CA THR A 90 -3.91 7.47 -9.42
C THR A 90 -2.51 6.93 -9.77
N PRO A 91 -2.27 6.44 -10.99
CA PRO A 91 -0.96 5.97 -11.40
C PRO A 91 0.13 7.01 -11.12
N ARG A 92 1.16 6.59 -10.36
CA ARG A 92 2.28 7.45 -9.93
C ARG A 92 1.85 8.72 -9.18
N LEU A 93 0.68 8.70 -8.54
CA LEU A 93 0.10 9.86 -7.83
C LEU A 93 0.03 11.15 -8.67
N ARG A 94 -0.12 11.04 -9.99
CA ARG A 94 -0.11 12.21 -10.87
C ARG A 94 -1.28 13.17 -10.66
N ALA A 95 -2.45 12.61 -10.32
CA ALA A 95 -3.68 13.36 -10.06
C ALA A 95 -4.25 13.09 -8.65
N GLY A 96 -3.42 12.61 -7.72
CA GLY A 96 -3.86 12.28 -6.38
C GLY A 96 -4.64 10.97 -6.30
N PHE A 97 -5.94 11.01 -6.00
CA PHE A 97 -6.74 9.83 -5.72
C PHE A 97 -8.04 9.79 -6.52
N ILE A 98 -8.52 8.57 -6.77
CA ILE A 98 -9.86 8.30 -7.28
C ILE A 98 -10.72 7.85 -6.11
N ILE A 99 -11.86 8.49 -5.89
CA ILE A 99 -12.88 8.04 -4.95
C ILE A 99 -13.97 7.30 -5.71
N VAL A 100 -14.40 6.15 -5.19
CA VAL A 100 -15.57 5.41 -5.65
C VAL A 100 -16.52 5.26 -4.49
N LYS A 101 -17.72 5.79 -4.61
CA LYS A 101 -18.76 5.64 -3.61
C LYS A 101 -19.66 4.44 -3.95
N PRO A 102 -20.07 3.64 -2.95
CA PRO A 102 -20.87 2.44 -3.20
C PRO A 102 -22.18 2.75 -3.94
N GLU A 103 -22.81 3.88 -3.65
CA GLU A 103 -24.06 4.32 -4.32
C GLU A 103 -23.89 4.67 -5.81
N TRP A 104 -22.67 4.77 -6.30
CA TRP A 104 -22.38 5.00 -7.74
C TRP A 104 -22.21 3.69 -8.52
N VAL A 105 -22.18 2.55 -7.82
CA VAL A 105 -21.89 1.24 -8.40
C VAL A 105 -23.17 0.43 -8.45
N PRO A 106 -23.66 0.02 -9.64
CA PRO A 106 -24.78 -0.90 -9.75
C PRO A 106 -24.46 -2.23 -9.05
N GLU A 107 -25.48 -2.81 -8.44
CA GLU A 107 -25.39 -4.13 -7.78
C GLU A 107 -24.82 -5.19 -8.75
N GLY A 108 -23.82 -5.93 -8.29
CA GLY A 108 -23.11 -6.95 -9.08
C GLY A 108 -21.98 -6.42 -9.96
N GLU A 109 -21.77 -5.10 -10.07
CA GLU A 109 -20.68 -4.50 -10.82
C GLU A 109 -19.47 -4.10 -9.95
N GLU A 110 -19.46 -4.42 -8.65
CA GLU A 110 -18.44 -3.98 -7.70
C GLU A 110 -17.02 -4.40 -8.11
N ARG A 111 -16.86 -5.62 -8.64
CA ARG A 111 -15.54 -6.10 -9.11
C ARG A 111 -15.08 -5.35 -10.35
N LYS A 112 -15.99 -5.00 -11.25
CA LYS A 112 -15.70 -4.20 -12.44
C LYS A 112 -15.34 -2.77 -12.03
N ALA A 113 -16.13 -2.16 -11.15
CA ALA A 113 -15.88 -0.83 -10.62
C ALA A 113 -14.56 -0.71 -9.88
N ALA A 114 -14.14 -1.79 -9.19
CA ALA A 114 -12.87 -1.88 -8.48
C ALA A 114 -11.65 -2.12 -9.38
N SER A 115 -11.84 -2.50 -10.64
CA SER A 115 -10.76 -2.77 -11.58
C SER A 115 -10.17 -1.48 -12.16
N LEU A 116 -8.85 -1.44 -12.34
CA LEU A 116 -8.17 -0.24 -12.86
C LEU A 116 -8.63 0.14 -14.28
N SER A 117 -9.05 -0.84 -15.07
CA SER A 117 -9.55 -0.61 -16.43
C SER A 117 -10.89 0.13 -16.48
N HIS A 118 -11.68 0.08 -15.40
CA HIS A 118 -13.03 0.61 -15.36
C HIS A 118 -13.28 1.63 -14.22
N ILE A 119 -12.37 1.71 -13.24
CA ILE A 119 -12.56 2.53 -12.03
C ILE A 119 -12.94 3.98 -12.35
N LYS A 120 -12.40 4.55 -13.42
CA LYS A 120 -12.71 5.92 -13.85
C LYS A 120 -14.15 6.09 -14.37
N SER A 121 -14.80 4.99 -14.76
CA SER A 121 -16.21 5.03 -15.19
C SER A 121 -17.18 5.07 -14.01
N TYR A 122 -16.74 4.67 -12.83
CA TYR A 122 -17.53 4.62 -11.59
C TYR A 122 -17.07 5.62 -10.54
N GLY A 123 -15.84 6.09 -10.63
CA GLY A 123 -15.22 6.98 -9.66
C GLY A 123 -14.90 8.34 -10.20
N LYS A 124 -14.45 9.22 -9.32
CA LYS A 124 -14.00 10.57 -9.63
C LYS A 124 -12.61 10.82 -9.08
N GLU A 125 -11.76 11.48 -9.85
CA GLU A 125 -10.53 12.08 -9.33
C GLU A 125 -10.92 13.22 -8.39
N ILE A 126 -10.32 13.25 -7.21
CA ILE A 126 -10.57 14.27 -6.19
C ILE A 126 -9.30 15.06 -5.91
N PRO A 127 -9.40 16.38 -5.70
CA PRO A 127 -8.25 17.16 -5.25
C PRO A 127 -7.81 16.73 -3.86
N LEU A 128 -6.56 17.00 -3.54
CA LEU A 128 -5.97 16.61 -2.23
C LEU A 128 -6.74 17.18 -1.04
N THR A 129 -7.32 18.38 -1.20
CA THR A 129 -8.14 19.05 -0.18
C THR A 129 -9.47 18.37 0.11
N GLU A 130 -9.91 17.46 -0.76
CA GLU A 130 -11.20 16.76 -0.65
C GLU A 130 -11.04 15.29 -0.23
N ILE A 131 -9.81 14.86 0.12
CA ILE A 131 -9.58 13.50 0.62
C ILE A 131 -10.31 13.36 1.97
N PRO A 132 -11.28 12.44 2.08
CA PRO A 132 -11.98 12.23 3.34
C PRO A 132 -11.07 11.60 4.37
N PRO A 133 -11.41 11.69 5.68
CA PRO A 133 -10.75 10.90 6.71
C PRO A 133 -10.76 9.42 6.35
N ILE A 134 -9.60 8.79 6.39
CA ILE A 134 -9.41 7.37 6.02
C ILE A 134 -9.41 6.55 7.31
N ASP A 135 -10.08 5.40 7.28
CA ASP A 135 -10.16 4.49 8.43
C ASP A 135 -9.14 3.34 8.33
N ILE A 136 -8.81 2.89 7.12
CA ILE A 136 -7.84 1.81 6.88
C ILE A 136 -7.05 2.09 5.60
N PHE A 137 -5.79 1.70 5.63
CA PHE A 137 -4.85 1.79 4.52
C PHE A 137 -4.34 0.41 4.11
N PHE A 138 -4.74 -0.08 2.95
CA PHE A 138 -4.19 -1.30 2.35
C PHE A 138 -3.00 -1.00 1.48
N VAL A 139 -1.93 -1.77 1.64
CA VAL A 139 -0.67 -1.58 0.91
C VAL A 139 -0.23 -2.87 0.22
N GLY A 140 0.19 -2.76 -1.04
CA GLY A 140 0.83 -3.84 -1.77
C GLY A 140 2.28 -4.05 -1.32
N SER A 141 2.73 -5.31 -1.30
CA SER A 141 4.07 -5.67 -0.84
C SER A 141 4.66 -6.79 -1.67
N VAL A 142 5.98 -6.75 -1.88
CA VAL A 142 6.75 -7.86 -2.43
C VAL A 142 7.12 -8.82 -1.31
N ALA A 143 7.53 -8.30 -0.15
CA ALA A 143 7.82 -9.07 1.04
C ALA A 143 7.39 -8.32 2.29
N LEU A 144 7.05 -9.07 3.34
CA LEU A 144 6.77 -8.58 4.68
C LEU A 144 7.54 -9.39 5.71
N HIS A 145 7.92 -8.76 6.80
CA HIS A 145 8.43 -9.42 8.00
C HIS A 145 7.37 -9.37 9.10
N LYS A 146 7.38 -10.36 10.01
CA LYS A 146 6.38 -10.47 11.09
C LYS A 146 6.32 -9.25 12.02
N ASP A 147 7.39 -8.46 12.09
CA ASP A 147 7.43 -7.22 12.86
C ASP A 147 6.86 -5.99 12.12
N GLY A 148 6.28 -6.18 10.95
CA GLY A 148 5.62 -5.15 10.17
C GLY A 148 6.50 -4.46 9.12
N ARG A 149 7.81 -4.73 9.07
CA ARG A 149 8.68 -4.16 8.03
C ARG A 149 8.30 -4.68 6.64
N ARG A 150 8.44 -3.81 5.64
CA ARG A 150 7.91 -4.03 4.31
C ARG A 150 8.95 -3.80 3.22
N VAL A 151 8.86 -4.61 2.17
CA VAL A 151 9.55 -4.39 0.90
C VAL A 151 8.50 -4.18 -0.18
N GLY A 152 8.45 -2.97 -0.74
CA GLY A 152 7.67 -2.66 -1.94
C GLY A 152 8.42 -3.01 -3.22
N LYS A 153 7.87 -2.65 -4.38
CA LYS A 153 8.50 -2.94 -5.69
C LYS A 153 9.72 -2.06 -6.03
N GLY A 154 10.02 -1.06 -5.21
CA GLY A 154 11.21 -0.22 -5.34
C GLY A 154 10.97 1.21 -5.81
N GLU A 155 9.73 1.61 -6.04
CA GLU A 155 9.38 2.95 -6.53
C GLU A 155 9.02 3.95 -5.41
N GLY A 156 8.82 3.49 -4.17
CA GLY A 156 8.53 4.33 -3.01
C GLY A 156 7.14 4.98 -2.96
N TYR A 157 6.26 4.69 -3.92
CA TYR A 157 4.95 5.36 -3.99
C TYR A 157 4.08 5.10 -2.77
N ALA A 158 4.00 3.87 -2.26
CA ALA A 158 3.14 3.56 -1.13
C ALA A 158 3.59 4.26 0.17
N ASP A 159 4.89 4.39 0.38
CA ASP A 159 5.46 5.12 1.51
C ASP A 159 5.10 6.60 1.41
N ARG A 160 5.21 7.19 0.21
CA ARG A 160 4.81 8.58 -0.05
C ARG A 160 3.29 8.77 0.04
N GLU A 161 2.48 7.85 -0.44
CA GLU A 161 1.01 7.92 -0.31
C GLU A 161 0.58 8.06 1.15
N TYR A 162 1.17 7.24 2.04
CA TYR A 162 0.86 7.34 3.46
C TYR A 162 1.33 8.67 4.06
N ALA A 163 2.56 9.08 3.77
CA ALA A 163 3.10 10.35 4.22
C ALA A 163 2.25 11.56 3.76
N ILE A 164 1.78 11.54 2.51
CA ILE A 164 0.89 12.56 1.93
C ILE A 164 -0.43 12.62 2.70
N ILE A 165 -1.06 11.48 2.94
CA ILE A 165 -2.33 11.41 3.66
C ILE A 165 -2.17 11.98 5.08
N ARG A 166 -1.06 11.67 5.75
CA ARG A 166 -0.73 12.22 7.07
C ARG A 166 -0.45 13.72 7.04
N GLU A 167 0.27 14.21 6.03
CA GLU A 167 0.53 15.64 5.82
C GLU A 167 -0.76 16.44 5.64
N LEU A 168 -1.76 15.84 5.00
CA LEU A 168 -3.09 16.43 4.80
C LEU A 168 -4.01 16.31 6.04
N GLY A 169 -3.47 15.95 7.20
CA GLY A 169 -4.19 15.95 8.47
C GLY A 169 -4.93 14.66 8.82
N ASN A 170 -4.81 13.61 8.02
CA ASN A 170 -5.36 12.31 8.40
C ASN A 170 -4.66 11.75 9.65
N GLN A 171 -5.41 11.06 10.49
CA GLN A 171 -4.87 10.40 11.69
C GLN A 171 -3.98 9.21 11.33
N ASP A 172 -3.26 8.68 12.31
CA ASP A 172 -2.58 7.40 12.18
C ASP A 172 -3.64 6.29 12.09
N VAL A 173 -3.65 5.59 10.96
CA VAL A 173 -4.64 4.55 10.67
C VAL A 173 -3.97 3.19 10.53
N PRO A 174 -4.71 2.10 10.81
CA PRO A 174 -4.21 0.75 10.59
C PRO A 174 -3.78 0.54 9.14
N VAL A 175 -2.60 -0.07 8.97
CA VAL A 175 -2.04 -0.45 7.67
C VAL A 175 -2.03 -1.96 7.55
N ILE A 176 -2.62 -2.47 6.47
CA ILE A 176 -2.79 -3.91 6.24
C ILE A 176 -2.12 -4.31 4.93
N GLY A 177 -1.30 -5.34 4.99
CA GLY A 177 -0.71 -5.98 3.82
C GLY A 177 -1.30 -7.38 3.57
N THR A 178 -1.56 -7.71 2.29
CA THR A 178 -1.93 -9.07 1.89
C THR A 178 -0.86 -9.65 0.99
N ILE A 179 -0.40 -10.84 1.32
CA ILE A 179 0.68 -11.54 0.63
C ILE A 179 0.42 -13.06 0.60
N HIS A 180 1.13 -13.78 -0.27
CA HIS A 180 1.28 -15.23 -0.14
C HIS A 180 2.18 -15.55 1.05
N SER A 181 1.97 -16.64 1.76
CA SER A 181 2.78 -17.02 2.92
C SER A 181 4.28 -17.13 2.62
N SER A 182 4.66 -17.46 1.39
CA SER A 182 6.07 -17.47 0.96
C SER A 182 6.70 -16.07 0.78
N GLN A 183 5.91 -15.02 0.80
CA GLN A 183 6.40 -13.63 0.79
C GLN A 183 6.65 -13.10 2.22
N LEU A 184 6.29 -13.89 3.24
CA LEU A 184 6.64 -13.62 4.63
C LEU A 184 8.08 -14.08 4.84
N VAL A 185 8.99 -13.12 5.04
CA VAL A 185 10.42 -13.39 5.18
C VAL A 185 10.85 -13.33 6.64
N GLU A 186 11.75 -14.24 7.04
CA GLU A 186 12.34 -14.27 8.40
C GLU A 186 13.66 -13.47 8.47
N ARG A 187 14.23 -13.17 7.31
CA ARG A 187 15.46 -12.40 7.19
C ARG A 187 15.26 -10.94 7.52
N ASP A 188 16.28 -10.27 8.00
CA ASP A 188 16.23 -8.86 8.34
C ASP A 188 15.94 -8.00 7.11
N ILE A 189 14.98 -7.06 7.24
CA ILE A 189 14.66 -6.10 6.20
C ILE A 189 15.27 -4.75 6.57
N PRO A 190 16.21 -4.23 5.76
CA PRO A 190 16.73 -2.88 5.97
C PRO A 190 15.60 -1.85 5.97
N ARG A 191 15.61 -0.93 6.93
CA ARG A 191 14.55 0.07 7.08
C ARG A 191 15.10 1.49 7.04
N ASN A 192 14.41 2.35 6.30
CA ASN A 192 14.58 3.79 6.37
C ASN A 192 13.49 4.43 7.27
N PRO A 193 13.73 5.60 7.87
CA PRO A 193 12.75 6.25 8.76
C PRO A 193 11.40 6.55 8.10
N PHE A 194 11.36 6.70 6.78
CA PHE A 194 10.16 7.00 6.00
C PHE A 194 9.45 5.75 5.44
N ASP A 195 10.00 4.55 5.66
CA ASP A 195 9.38 3.31 5.20
C ASP A 195 8.08 3.05 5.97
N LEU A 196 7.01 2.78 5.23
CA LEU A 196 5.74 2.38 5.80
C LEU A 196 5.84 0.96 6.34
N VAL A 197 5.39 0.77 7.57
CA VAL A 197 5.23 -0.54 8.21
C VAL A 197 3.76 -0.94 8.24
N VAL A 198 3.48 -2.23 8.38
CA VAL A 198 2.13 -2.76 8.46
C VAL A 198 1.78 -3.23 9.86
N ASP A 199 0.53 -3.01 10.28
CA ASP A 199 -0.02 -3.44 11.55
C ASP A 199 -0.58 -4.86 11.49
N TYR A 200 -1.07 -5.26 10.31
CA TYR A 200 -1.63 -6.58 10.05
C TYR A 200 -1.13 -7.15 8.74
N ILE A 201 -0.89 -8.46 8.74
CA ILE A 201 -0.51 -9.23 7.55
C ILE A 201 -1.51 -10.36 7.37
N ALA A 202 -2.17 -10.40 6.22
CA ALA A 202 -3.03 -11.52 5.86
C ALA A 202 -2.37 -12.36 4.76
N THR A 203 -2.26 -13.64 4.99
CA THR A 203 -1.82 -14.64 4.01
C THR A 203 -2.97 -15.57 3.65
N GLU A 204 -2.77 -16.47 2.71
CA GLU A 204 -3.75 -17.50 2.41
C GLU A 204 -3.92 -18.54 3.55
N LYS A 205 -3.08 -18.45 4.59
CA LYS A 205 -3.08 -19.38 5.73
C LYS A 205 -3.57 -18.75 7.02
N GLU A 206 -3.22 -17.49 7.26
CA GLU A 206 -3.43 -16.85 8.56
C GLU A 206 -3.46 -15.33 8.50
N LEU A 207 -3.99 -14.74 9.57
CA LEU A 207 -3.93 -13.31 9.85
C LEU A 207 -2.95 -13.09 11.01
N ILE A 208 -1.96 -12.22 10.81
CA ILE A 208 -0.92 -11.89 11.78
C ILE A 208 -1.09 -10.45 12.22
N THR A 209 -1.13 -10.22 13.53
CA THR A 209 -0.96 -8.90 14.14
C THR A 209 0.53 -8.69 14.39
N THR A 210 1.12 -7.67 13.80
CA THR A 210 2.58 -7.49 13.83
C THR A 210 3.07 -6.94 15.15
N ASN A 211 2.23 -6.17 15.87
CA ASN A 211 2.63 -5.40 17.05
C ASN A 211 3.94 -4.63 16.79
N THR A 212 4.00 -4.01 15.61
CA THR A 212 5.23 -3.39 15.11
C THR A 212 5.83 -2.41 16.11
N PRO A 213 7.13 -2.49 16.40
CA PRO A 213 7.82 -1.52 17.27
C PRO A 213 8.17 -0.23 16.51
N TYR A 214 7.94 -0.20 15.21
CA TYR A 214 8.33 0.91 14.35
C TYR A 214 7.19 1.91 14.16
N LEU A 215 7.54 3.19 14.15
CA LEU A 215 6.59 4.25 13.87
C LEU A 215 6.37 4.39 12.37
N LYS A 216 5.12 4.63 12.00
CA LYS A 216 4.74 5.04 10.63
C LYS A 216 5.10 6.51 10.40
N PRO A 217 5.29 6.93 9.13
CA PRO A 217 5.51 8.34 8.81
C PRO A 217 4.40 9.23 9.38
N LYS A 218 4.77 10.37 9.99
CA LYS A 218 3.82 11.36 10.52
C LYS A 218 3.41 12.42 9.51
N GLY A 219 4.09 12.48 8.39
CA GLY A 219 3.94 13.42 7.30
C GLY A 219 5.11 13.27 6.33
N ILE A 220 5.33 14.26 5.49
CA ILE A 220 6.41 14.29 4.50
C ILE A 220 7.66 14.90 5.14
N ASP A 221 8.76 14.16 5.20
CA ASP A 221 10.06 14.75 5.49
C ASP A 221 10.61 15.43 4.24
N TRP A 222 10.35 16.73 4.13
CA TRP A 222 10.74 17.55 2.98
C TRP A 222 12.24 17.62 2.74
N LYS A 223 13.08 17.31 3.74
CA LYS A 223 14.54 17.25 3.60
C LYS A 223 15.00 16.02 2.83
N LEU A 224 14.18 14.97 2.82
CA LEU A 224 14.45 13.72 2.13
C LEU A 224 13.78 13.63 0.76
N VAL A 225 12.99 14.64 0.37
CA VAL A 225 12.34 14.68 -0.96
C VAL A 225 13.33 15.21 -1.98
N THR A 226 13.64 14.42 -3.00
CA THR A 226 14.55 14.78 -4.09
C THR A 226 13.81 15.53 -5.21
N GLU A 227 14.56 16.29 -6.02
CA GLU A 227 14.00 16.93 -7.23
C GLU A 227 13.42 15.89 -8.20
N GLU A 228 14.07 14.73 -8.32
CA GLU A 228 13.57 13.62 -9.14
C GLU A 228 12.22 13.12 -8.67
N GLU A 229 11.99 13.02 -7.35
CA GLU A 229 10.69 12.66 -6.79
C GLU A 229 9.63 13.74 -7.06
N LEU A 230 9.99 15.02 -6.96
CA LEU A 230 9.09 16.12 -7.28
C LEU A 230 8.65 16.12 -8.76
N GLU A 231 9.52 15.67 -9.66
CA GLU A 231 9.17 15.52 -11.08
C GLU A 231 8.29 14.29 -11.33
N LYS A 232 8.60 13.17 -10.68
CA LYS A 232 7.84 11.92 -10.82
C LYS A 232 6.46 11.98 -10.17
N MET A 233 6.31 12.76 -9.09
CA MET A 233 5.09 12.93 -8.31
C MET A 233 4.68 14.40 -8.22
N PRO A 234 4.01 14.96 -9.24
CA PRO A 234 3.63 16.38 -9.27
C PRO A 234 2.79 16.81 -8.04
N VAL A 235 2.04 15.89 -7.47
CA VAL A 235 1.24 16.09 -6.25
C VAL A 235 2.08 16.58 -5.07
N LEU A 236 3.36 16.22 -4.99
CA LEU A 236 4.27 16.71 -3.93
C LEU A 236 4.54 18.21 -4.08
N LYS A 237 4.59 18.73 -5.31
CA LYS A 237 4.75 20.18 -5.54
C LYS A 237 3.51 20.94 -5.06
N GLU A 238 2.33 20.40 -5.31
CA GLU A 238 1.06 20.97 -4.84
C GLU A 238 1.01 21.03 -3.32
N ILE A 239 1.31 19.93 -2.63
CA ILE A 239 1.34 19.87 -1.17
C ILE A 239 2.36 20.87 -0.59
N LYS A 240 3.56 20.94 -1.17
CA LYS A 240 4.60 21.88 -0.72
C LYS A 240 4.16 23.35 -0.82
N GLN A 241 3.32 23.66 -1.81
CA GLN A 241 2.74 25.01 -1.95
C GLN A 241 1.62 25.26 -0.92
N MET A 242 0.81 24.24 -0.61
CA MET A 242 -0.25 24.34 0.39
C MET A 242 0.33 24.58 1.79
N THR A 243 1.31 23.77 2.21
CA THR A 243 1.95 23.88 3.53
C THR A 243 2.69 25.19 3.72
N ARG A 244 3.32 25.75 2.66
CA ARG A 244 3.98 27.07 2.75
C ARG A 244 3.02 28.25 2.91
N LYS A 245 1.76 28.10 2.49
CA LYS A 245 0.75 29.17 2.65
C LYS A 245 0.17 29.21 4.08
N GLU A 246 0.33 28.14 4.83
CA GLU A 246 -0.15 28.03 6.22
C GLU A 246 0.91 28.51 7.25
N GLU A 247 2.18 28.68 6.85
CA GLU A 247 3.19 29.30 7.69
C GLU A 247 2.95 30.83 7.72
N PRO A 248 2.71 31.45 8.89
CA PRO A 248 2.57 32.89 8.98
C PRO A 248 3.87 33.57 8.51
N PRO A 249 3.81 34.72 7.86
CA PRO A 249 5.01 35.47 7.48
C PRO A 249 5.81 35.80 8.75
N MET A 250 7.10 35.46 8.74
CA MET A 250 8.05 35.83 9.79
C MET A 250 8.15 37.33 9.95
#